data_25dd7ea556ba7badc36f9f0a5b689dc4
#
_entry.id   25dd7ea556ba7badc36f9f0a5b689dc4
#
_cell.length_a   1.000
_cell.length_b   1.000
_cell.length_c   1.000
_cell.angle_alpha   90.00
_cell.angle_beta   90.00
_cell.angle_gamma   90.00
#
_symmetry.space_group_name_H-M   'P 1'
#
loop_
_entity.id
_entity.type
_entity.pdbx_description
1 polymer ?
#
loop_
_entity_poly.entity_id
_entity_poly.type
_entity_poly.pdbx_seq_one_letter_code
_entity_poly.pdbx_strand_id
1 'polypeptide(L)'
;MSTLKADAGEATVNGFEVAGQAAEVRKSISLTGQFAAVDEILSGRENLVLVARLRHLDNPGTMADGLLERFGLADAAARRGSTYSGGMRRRLDIAMSLIGDPPVIFLDEPTTGLDPQGRLEVWQAVQRLAEQGTTVLLTTQYLDEAEQLADRIAILHEGRILVNGTLGELKELLPPANVEYIKKQPTLEDIFLALVRNAKNGASPTITTTSVQPSDEPR
;
A
#
# COMPACT_ATOMS: atom_id res chain seq x y z
N MET A 1 20.84 -9.98 -2.56
CA MET A 1 20.08 -10.20 -1.31
C MET A 1 20.94 -11.05 -0.39
N SER A 2 21.45 -10.49 0.71
CA SER A 2 22.07 -11.30 1.76
C SER A 2 20.94 -12.02 2.48
N THR A 3 20.83 -13.32 2.29
CA THR A 3 19.93 -14.15 3.07
C THR A 3 20.53 -14.32 4.44
N LEU A 4 19.96 -13.64 5.43
CA LEU A 4 20.26 -13.95 6.83
C LEU A 4 19.84 -15.42 7.07
N LYS A 5 20.74 -16.19 7.66
CA LYS A 5 20.43 -17.55 8.08
C LYS A 5 19.77 -17.47 9.45
N ALA A 6 18.66 -18.18 9.63
CA ALA A 6 18.03 -18.27 10.93
C ALA A 6 18.93 -19.05 11.90
N ASP A 7 19.06 -18.58 13.14
CA ASP A 7 19.80 -19.28 14.18
C ASP A 7 19.03 -20.48 14.69
N ALA A 8 17.69 -20.43 14.69
CA ALA A 8 16.80 -21.51 15.09
C ALA A 8 15.39 -21.30 14.49
N GLY A 9 14.57 -22.35 14.56
CA GLY A 9 13.19 -22.33 14.06
C GLY A 9 13.10 -22.69 12.59
N GLU A 10 11.85 -22.84 12.12
CA GLU A 10 11.50 -23.19 10.75
C GLU A 10 10.55 -22.13 10.17
N ALA A 11 10.67 -21.86 8.89
CA ALA A 11 9.77 -20.98 8.16
C ALA A 11 9.41 -21.61 6.81
N THR A 12 8.14 -21.51 6.45
CA THR A 12 7.64 -21.96 5.16
C THR A 12 6.92 -20.81 4.44
N VAL A 13 7.07 -20.75 3.14
CA VAL A 13 6.36 -19.79 2.28
C VAL A 13 5.78 -20.55 1.11
N ASN A 14 4.48 -20.43 0.90
CA ASN A 14 3.74 -21.15 -0.14
C ASN A 14 4.00 -22.67 -0.12
N GLY A 15 4.12 -23.26 1.07
CA GLY A 15 4.40 -24.69 1.27
C GLY A 15 5.86 -25.11 1.12
N PHE A 16 6.77 -24.21 0.74
CA PHE A 16 8.19 -24.48 0.58
C PHE A 16 8.98 -24.05 1.82
N GLU A 17 9.89 -24.90 2.29
CA GLU A 17 10.79 -24.59 3.38
C GLU A 17 11.85 -23.55 2.97
N VAL A 18 11.96 -22.46 3.76
CA VAL A 18 12.86 -21.34 3.42
C VAL A 18 14.33 -21.75 3.40
N ALA A 19 14.76 -22.61 4.31
CA ALA A 19 16.16 -23.04 4.42
C ALA A 19 16.55 -24.05 3.34
N GLY A 20 15.70 -25.06 3.10
CA GLY A 20 16.00 -26.17 2.19
C GLY A 20 15.59 -25.93 0.74
N GLN A 21 14.51 -25.15 0.52
CA GLN A 21 13.89 -24.95 -0.79
C GLN A 21 13.91 -23.49 -1.24
N ALA A 22 14.98 -22.77 -0.94
CA ALA A 22 15.11 -21.35 -1.17
C ALA A 22 14.90 -20.92 -2.65
N ALA A 23 15.15 -21.81 -3.62
CA ALA A 23 14.92 -21.55 -5.03
C ALA A 23 13.41 -21.48 -5.34
N GLU A 24 12.62 -22.41 -4.79
CA GLU A 24 11.17 -22.47 -4.98
C GLU A 24 10.47 -21.33 -4.23
N VAL A 25 10.94 -21.01 -3.02
CA VAL A 25 10.48 -19.82 -2.29
C VAL A 25 10.67 -18.56 -3.15
N ARG A 26 11.87 -18.35 -3.72
CA ARG A 26 12.13 -17.16 -4.58
C ARG A 26 11.27 -17.09 -5.82
N LYS A 27 10.82 -18.21 -6.37
CA LYS A 27 9.88 -18.23 -7.49
C LYS A 27 8.46 -17.85 -7.08
N SER A 28 8.07 -18.14 -5.84
CA SER A 28 6.72 -17.90 -5.32
C SER A 28 6.56 -16.56 -4.61
N ILE A 29 7.61 -15.77 -4.48
CA ILE A 29 7.54 -14.47 -3.81
C ILE A 29 7.93 -13.32 -4.72
N SER A 30 7.41 -12.15 -4.40
CA SER A 30 7.98 -10.87 -4.86
C SER A 30 8.17 -9.93 -3.68
N LEU A 31 9.09 -8.99 -3.82
CA LEU A 31 9.41 -8.01 -2.79
C LEU A 31 9.46 -6.62 -3.42
N THR A 32 8.74 -5.70 -2.82
CA THR A 32 8.83 -4.28 -3.10
C THR A 32 9.46 -3.60 -1.89
N GLY A 33 10.65 -3.05 -2.07
CA GLY A 33 11.37 -2.37 -0.98
C GLY A 33 10.84 -0.97 -0.69
N GLN A 34 11.44 -0.30 0.28
CA GLN A 34 11.08 1.07 0.69
C GLN A 34 11.22 2.10 -0.44
N PHE A 35 12.20 1.90 -1.35
CA PHE A 35 12.39 2.76 -2.52
C PHE A 35 11.87 2.06 -3.78
N ALA A 36 11.10 2.80 -4.58
CA ALA A 36 10.60 2.28 -5.85
C ALA A 36 11.74 1.98 -6.82
N ALA A 37 11.72 0.78 -7.41
CA ALA A 37 12.71 0.33 -8.39
C ALA A 37 12.39 0.79 -9.82
N VAL A 38 11.65 1.88 -9.97
CA VAL A 38 11.21 2.44 -11.25
C VAL A 38 12.38 3.17 -11.92
N ASP A 39 12.69 2.80 -13.16
CA ASP A 39 13.61 3.57 -13.99
C ASP A 39 12.91 4.85 -14.45
N GLU A 40 13.48 5.99 -14.08
CA GLU A 40 12.90 7.31 -14.34
C GLU A 40 13.02 7.75 -15.81
N ILE A 41 13.93 7.17 -16.58
CA ILE A 41 14.14 7.49 -18.02
C ILE A 41 13.09 6.79 -18.87
N LEU A 42 12.75 5.54 -18.49
CA LEU A 42 11.75 4.74 -19.18
C LEU A 42 10.33 5.25 -18.88
N SER A 43 9.41 5.00 -19.79
CA SER A 43 7.98 5.18 -19.55
C SER A 43 7.45 4.12 -18.59
N GLY A 44 6.26 4.34 -18.02
CA GLY A 44 5.62 3.37 -17.16
C GLY A 44 5.47 2.00 -17.84
N ARG A 45 5.07 2.00 -19.11
CA ARG A 45 4.95 0.78 -19.91
C ARG A 45 6.28 0.08 -20.14
N GLU A 46 7.32 0.84 -20.49
CA GLU A 46 8.66 0.28 -20.73
C GLU A 46 9.27 -0.34 -19.49
N ASN A 47 9.05 0.22 -18.31
CA ASN A 47 9.44 -0.37 -17.02
C ASN A 47 8.86 -1.78 -16.87
N LEU A 48 7.56 -1.95 -17.07
CA LEU A 48 6.88 -3.24 -16.95
C LEU A 48 7.38 -4.23 -18.03
N VAL A 49 7.49 -3.80 -19.27
CA VAL A 49 7.99 -4.62 -20.37
C VAL A 49 9.43 -5.09 -20.10
N LEU A 50 10.28 -4.22 -19.55
CA LEU A 50 11.65 -4.56 -19.20
C LEU A 50 11.70 -5.69 -18.18
N VAL A 51 10.92 -5.57 -17.08
CA VAL A 51 10.89 -6.61 -16.03
C VAL A 51 10.33 -7.93 -16.57
N ALA A 52 9.27 -7.90 -17.38
CA ALA A 52 8.70 -9.09 -18.00
C ALA A 52 9.72 -9.81 -18.91
N ARG A 53 10.49 -9.06 -19.70
CA ARG A 53 11.57 -9.61 -20.53
C ARG A 53 12.71 -10.21 -19.71
N LEU A 54 13.11 -9.54 -18.61
CA LEU A 54 14.14 -10.06 -17.70
C LEU A 54 13.71 -11.36 -17.01
N ARG A 55 12.41 -11.56 -16.83
CA ARG A 55 11.83 -12.81 -16.32
C ARG A 55 11.55 -13.85 -17.42
N HIS A 56 11.90 -13.56 -18.68
CA HIS A 56 11.69 -14.42 -19.87
C HIS A 56 10.23 -14.84 -20.06
N LEU A 57 9.29 -13.93 -19.77
CA LEU A 57 7.86 -14.18 -19.93
C LEU A 57 7.39 -13.88 -21.35
N ASP A 58 6.39 -14.66 -21.78
CA ASP A 58 5.74 -14.46 -23.08
C ASP A 58 4.83 -13.22 -23.06
N ASN A 59 4.71 -12.56 -24.21
CA ASN A 59 3.81 -11.41 -24.41
C ASN A 59 3.99 -10.27 -23.40
N PRO A 60 5.22 -9.76 -23.17
CA PRO A 60 5.51 -8.74 -22.17
C PRO A 60 4.69 -7.44 -22.36
N GLY A 61 4.31 -7.12 -23.59
CA GLY A 61 3.48 -5.95 -23.90
C GLY A 61 2.07 -6.07 -23.37
N THR A 62 1.38 -7.19 -23.63
CA THR A 62 0.02 -7.44 -23.16
C THR A 62 -0.04 -7.50 -21.64
N MET A 63 0.96 -8.11 -21.01
CA MET A 63 1.07 -8.16 -19.55
C MET A 63 1.24 -6.75 -18.97
N ALA A 64 2.11 -5.93 -19.55
CA ALA A 64 2.32 -4.55 -19.12
C ALA A 64 1.04 -3.72 -19.22
N ASP A 65 0.31 -3.83 -20.34
CA ASP A 65 -0.93 -3.10 -20.55
C ASP A 65 -2.01 -3.49 -19.52
N GLY A 66 -2.19 -4.78 -19.25
CA GLY A 66 -3.12 -5.26 -18.23
C GLY A 66 -2.76 -4.79 -16.81
N LEU A 67 -1.47 -4.78 -16.46
CA LEU A 67 -1.04 -4.25 -15.17
C LEU A 67 -1.26 -2.75 -15.06
N LEU A 68 -1.00 -1.98 -16.12
CA LEU A 68 -1.26 -0.53 -16.13
C LEU A 68 -2.75 -0.22 -15.92
N GLU A 69 -3.64 -0.97 -16.55
CA GLU A 69 -5.09 -0.84 -16.33
C GLU A 69 -5.47 -1.17 -14.89
N ARG A 70 -5.00 -2.33 -14.37
CA ARG A 70 -5.28 -2.79 -13.01
C ARG A 70 -4.86 -1.79 -11.94
N PHE A 71 -3.76 -1.06 -12.17
CA PHE A 71 -3.22 -0.07 -11.23
C PHE A 71 -3.65 1.37 -11.53
N GLY A 72 -4.53 1.60 -12.50
CA GLY A 72 -5.02 2.93 -12.86
C GLY A 72 -3.91 3.84 -13.41
N LEU A 73 -3.00 3.28 -14.21
CA LEU A 73 -1.87 3.97 -14.83
C LEU A 73 -1.93 3.97 -16.36
N ALA A 74 -3.00 3.47 -16.96
CA ALA A 74 -3.16 3.35 -18.42
C ALA A 74 -2.97 4.68 -19.14
N ASP A 75 -3.61 5.76 -18.66
CA ASP A 75 -3.51 7.11 -19.25
C ASP A 75 -2.10 7.71 -19.16
N ALA A 76 -1.27 7.21 -18.25
CA ALA A 76 0.09 7.65 -18.05
C ALA A 76 1.13 6.69 -18.64
N ALA A 77 0.71 5.60 -19.26
CA ALA A 77 1.57 4.49 -19.73
C ALA A 77 2.78 4.95 -20.55
N ALA A 78 2.61 5.92 -21.42
CA ALA A 78 3.65 6.45 -22.31
C ALA A 78 4.51 7.57 -21.67
N ARG A 79 4.15 8.05 -20.49
CA ARG A 79 4.89 9.11 -19.78
C ARG A 79 6.13 8.50 -19.11
N ARG A 80 7.22 9.27 -19.05
CA ARG A 80 8.44 8.88 -18.33
C ARG A 80 8.20 8.75 -16.84
N GLY A 81 8.84 7.77 -16.18
CA GLY A 81 8.79 7.55 -14.73
C GLY A 81 9.15 8.79 -13.91
N SER A 82 10.09 9.63 -14.40
CA SER A 82 10.45 10.91 -13.78
C SER A 82 9.28 11.89 -13.63
N THR A 83 8.24 11.78 -14.49
CA THR A 83 7.04 12.65 -14.45
C THR A 83 5.90 12.10 -13.60
N TYR A 84 6.07 10.93 -13.00
CA TYR A 84 5.07 10.31 -12.13
C TYR A 84 5.07 10.97 -10.75
N SER A 85 3.88 11.11 -10.14
CA SER A 85 3.79 11.45 -8.71
C SER A 85 4.36 10.31 -7.84
N GLY A 86 4.61 10.57 -6.57
CA GLY A 86 5.05 9.54 -5.63
C GLY A 86 4.10 8.34 -5.61
N GLY A 87 2.78 8.57 -5.51
CA GLY A 87 1.76 7.53 -5.54
C GLY A 87 1.74 6.76 -6.87
N MET A 88 1.91 7.44 -8.00
CA MET A 88 2.01 6.77 -9.31
C MET A 88 3.26 5.89 -9.41
N ARG A 89 4.41 6.38 -8.96
CA ARG A 89 5.66 5.59 -8.92
C ARG A 89 5.50 4.35 -8.04
N ARG A 90 4.88 4.52 -6.87
CA ARG A 90 4.66 3.38 -5.96
C ARG A 90 3.71 2.34 -6.54
N ARG A 91 2.62 2.75 -7.17
CA ARG A 91 1.71 1.82 -7.87
C ARG A 91 2.39 1.11 -9.04
N LEU A 92 3.24 1.79 -9.79
CA LEU A 92 4.03 1.16 -10.86
C LEU A 92 5.02 0.14 -10.29
N ASP A 93 5.71 0.46 -9.20
CA ASP A 93 6.65 -0.44 -8.53
C ASP A 93 5.96 -1.71 -8.01
N ILE A 94 4.78 -1.57 -7.39
CA ILE A 94 3.95 -2.72 -6.99
C ILE A 94 3.51 -3.52 -8.24
N ALA A 95 3.09 -2.86 -9.32
CA ALA A 95 2.72 -3.54 -10.56
C ALA A 95 3.91 -4.33 -11.16
N MET A 96 5.11 -3.76 -11.13
CA MET A 96 6.35 -4.45 -11.56
C MET A 96 6.63 -5.71 -10.73
N SER A 97 6.35 -5.66 -9.44
CA SER A 97 6.54 -6.79 -8.54
C SER A 97 5.58 -7.95 -8.80
N LEU A 98 4.43 -7.69 -9.40
CA LEU A 98 3.43 -8.69 -9.78
C LEU A 98 3.69 -9.39 -11.11
N ILE A 99 4.70 -8.96 -11.86
CA ILE A 99 5.05 -9.62 -13.10
C ILE A 99 5.41 -11.07 -12.83
N GLY A 100 4.72 -12.00 -13.49
CA GLY A 100 4.86 -13.44 -13.28
C GLY A 100 3.93 -14.02 -12.19
N ASP A 101 2.93 -13.24 -11.77
CA ASP A 101 1.84 -13.64 -10.86
C ASP A 101 2.31 -14.37 -9.60
N PRO A 102 3.19 -13.76 -8.78
CA PRO A 102 3.67 -14.38 -7.55
C PRO A 102 2.50 -14.56 -6.57
N PRO A 103 2.33 -15.74 -5.97
CA PRO A 103 1.26 -15.96 -4.98
C PRO A 103 1.45 -15.19 -3.68
N VAL A 104 2.68 -14.74 -3.39
CA VAL A 104 3.00 -13.97 -2.17
C VAL A 104 3.80 -12.72 -2.53
N ILE A 105 3.37 -11.56 -2.03
CA ILE A 105 4.08 -10.29 -2.17
C ILE A 105 4.43 -9.71 -0.80
N PHE A 106 5.66 -9.22 -0.68
CA PHE A 106 6.14 -8.48 0.48
C PHE A 106 6.19 -7.00 0.12
N LEU A 107 5.51 -6.17 0.90
CA LEU A 107 5.49 -4.72 0.75
C LEU A 107 6.12 -4.08 2.00
N ASP A 108 7.27 -3.45 1.82
CA ASP A 108 7.97 -2.80 2.91
C ASP A 108 7.64 -1.30 2.92
N GLU A 109 6.90 -0.85 3.94
CA GLU A 109 6.43 0.53 4.14
C GLU A 109 5.87 1.17 2.84
N PRO A 110 4.84 0.60 2.20
CA PRO A 110 4.45 0.97 0.83
C PRO A 110 3.93 2.40 0.68
N THR A 111 3.53 3.07 1.76
CA THR A 111 2.95 4.42 1.70
C THR A 111 3.82 5.50 2.33
N THR A 112 5.02 5.15 2.78
CA THR A 112 5.95 6.12 3.37
C THR A 112 6.30 7.23 2.39
N GLY A 113 6.15 8.48 2.83
CA GLY A 113 6.46 9.67 2.03
C GLY A 113 5.38 10.04 1.00
N LEU A 114 4.24 9.37 0.98
CA LEU A 114 3.12 9.72 0.10
C LEU A 114 2.19 10.73 0.78
N ASP A 115 1.59 11.58 -0.04
CA ASP A 115 0.48 12.43 0.35
C ASP A 115 -0.79 11.58 0.66
N PRO A 116 -1.80 12.13 1.35
CA PRO A 116 -3.00 11.37 1.71
C PRO A 116 -3.72 10.74 0.51
N GLN A 117 -3.76 11.42 -0.63
CA GLN A 117 -4.38 10.90 -1.83
C GLN A 117 -3.59 9.71 -2.41
N GLY A 118 -2.27 9.84 -2.50
CA GLY A 118 -1.39 8.76 -2.97
C GLY A 118 -1.44 7.54 -2.08
N ARG A 119 -1.56 7.73 -0.75
CA ARG A 119 -1.74 6.66 0.23
C ARG A 119 -3.03 5.88 -0.03
N LEU A 120 -4.15 6.56 -0.19
CA LEU A 120 -5.44 5.92 -0.50
C LEU A 120 -5.39 5.13 -1.82
N GLU A 121 -4.73 5.65 -2.84
CA GLU A 121 -4.59 4.98 -4.13
C GLU A 121 -3.76 3.68 -4.02
N VAL A 122 -2.71 3.69 -3.19
CA VAL A 122 -1.92 2.49 -2.90
C VAL A 122 -2.73 1.49 -2.06
N TRP A 123 -3.45 1.92 -1.03
CA TRP A 123 -4.32 1.05 -0.23
C TRP A 123 -5.34 0.32 -1.09
N GLN A 124 -6.04 1.04 -1.96
CA GLN A 124 -7.00 0.44 -2.90
C GLN A 124 -6.34 -0.58 -3.84
N ALA A 125 -5.10 -0.32 -4.26
CA ALA A 125 -4.37 -1.27 -5.09
C ALA A 125 -4.04 -2.54 -4.30
N VAL A 126 -3.56 -2.43 -3.06
CA VAL A 126 -3.24 -3.56 -2.17
C VAL A 126 -4.49 -4.38 -1.84
N GLN A 127 -5.62 -3.74 -1.52
CA GLN A 127 -6.89 -4.44 -1.27
C GLN A 127 -7.32 -5.28 -2.48
N ARG A 128 -7.27 -4.71 -3.68
CA ARG A 128 -7.59 -5.46 -4.91
C ARG A 128 -6.68 -6.66 -5.13
N LEU A 129 -5.41 -6.60 -4.73
CA LEU A 129 -4.50 -7.74 -4.81
C LEU A 129 -4.93 -8.87 -3.88
N ALA A 130 -5.25 -8.54 -2.64
CA ALA A 130 -5.75 -9.52 -1.65
C ALA A 130 -7.07 -10.15 -2.09
N GLU A 131 -8.04 -9.36 -2.58
CA GLU A 131 -9.31 -9.83 -3.13
C GLU A 131 -9.14 -10.80 -4.31
N GLN A 132 -8.06 -10.66 -5.08
CA GLN A 132 -7.73 -11.54 -6.21
C GLN A 132 -6.93 -12.79 -5.79
N GLY A 133 -6.73 -13.00 -4.49
CA GLY A 133 -6.10 -14.19 -3.93
C GLY A 133 -4.58 -14.08 -3.76
N THR A 134 -3.97 -12.93 -4.00
CA THR A 134 -2.54 -12.72 -3.69
C THR A 134 -2.36 -12.56 -2.18
N THR A 135 -1.50 -13.35 -1.57
CA THR A 135 -1.13 -13.16 -0.16
C THR A 135 -0.20 -11.95 -0.05
N VAL A 136 -0.60 -10.95 0.74
CA VAL A 136 0.19 -9.74 0.96
C VAL A 136 0.73 -9.74 2.40
N LEU A 137 2.05 -9.68 2.55
CA LEU A 137 2.70 -9.37 3.81
C LEU A 137 3.23 -7.94 3.73
N LEU A 138 2.63 -7.06 4.55
CA LEU A 138 2.93 -5.63 4.56
C LEU A 138 3.58 -5.26 5.89
N THR A 139 4.69 -4.50 5.84
CA THR A 139 5.24 -3.83 7.02
C THR A 139 4.83 -2.37 6.99
N THR A 140 4.47 -1.82 8.13
CA THR A 140 4.15 -0.40 8.27
C THR A 140 4.39 0.11 9.68
N GLN A 141 4.69 1.38 9.81
CA GLN A 141 4.68 2.12 11.07
C GLN A 141 3.37 2.93 11.27
N TYR A 142 2.49 2.93 10.27
CA TYR A 142 1.21 3.62 10.32
C TYR A 142 0.10 2.66 10.76
N LEU A 143 -0.46 2.92 11.95
CA LEU A 143 -1.50 2.05 12.53
C LEU A 143 -2.79 2.07 11.73
N ASP A 144 -3.15 3.21 11.16
CA ASP A 144 -4.32 3.38 10.28
C ASP A 144 -4.21 2.53 9.00
N GLU A 145 -3.01 2.38 8.42
CA GLU A 145 -2.76 1.48 7.30
C GLU A 145 -3.01 0.02 7.69
N ALA A 146 -2.47 -0.41 8.83
CA ALA A 146 -2.70 -1.75 9.33
C ALA A 146 -4.20 -2.02 9.62
N GLU A 147 -4.92 -1.05 10.22
CA GLU A 147 -6.36 -1.18 10.48
C GLU A 147 -7.20 -1.29 9.20
N GLN A 148 -6.78 -0.63 8.11
CA GLN A 148 -7.53 -0.60 6.85
C GLN A 148 -7.25 -1.80 5.94
N LEU A 149 -6.06 -2.37 6.00
CA LEU A 149 -5.59 -3.35 5.03
C LEU A 149 -5.48 -4.77 5.56
N ALA A 150 -5.24 -4.95 6.86
CA ALA A 150 -4.82 -6.24 7.37
C ALA A 150 -5.99 -7.09 7.88
N ASP A 151 -6.05 -8.35 7.43
CA ASP A 151 -6.87 -9.39 8.06
C ASP A 151 -6.29 -9.82 9.41
N ARG A 152 -4.96 -9.84 9.50
CA ARG A 152 -4.20 -10.17 10.73
C ARG A 152 -3.04 -9.20 10.90
N ILE A 153 -2.82 -8.79 12.15
CA ILE A 153 -1.80 -7.82 12.54
C ILE A 153 -0.85 -8.49 13.53
N ALA A 154 0.46 -8.38 13.26
CA ALA A 154 1.51 -8.76 14.20
C ALA A 154 2.25 -7.49 14.66
N ILE A 155 2.26 -7.22 15.96
CA ILE A 155 2.99 -6.09 16.53
C ILE A 155 4.39 -6.56 16.93
N LEU A 156 5.40 -6.00 16.24
CA LEU A 156 6.81 -6.26 16.47
C LEU A 156 7.41 -5.13 17.32
N HIS A 157 8.08 -5.48 18.41
CA HIS A 157 8.79 -4.54 19.28
C HIS A 157 10.08 -5.17 19.78
N GLU A 158 11.20 -4.45 19.68
CA GLU A 158 12.54 -4.91 20.12
C GLU A 158 12.90 -6.33 19.62
N GLY A 159 12.56 -6.62 18.36
CA GLY A 159 12.86 -7.91 17.73
C GLY A 159 11.95 -9.07 18.18
N ARG A 160 10.84 -8.80 18.90
CA ARG A 160 9.88 -9.80 19.36
C ARG A 160 8.47 -9.46 18.92
N ILE A 161 7.71 -10.48 18.53
CA ILE A 161 6.28 -10.34 18.28
C ILE A 161 5.58 -10.32 19.65
N LEU A 162 4.99 -9.16 19.99
CA LEU A 162 4.24 -8.98 21.24
C LEU A 162 2.86 -9.61 21.15
N VAL A 163 2.21 -9.48 20.01
CA VAL A 163 0.85 -9.98 19.75
C VAL A 163 0.65 -10.22 18.27
N ASN A 164 -0.19 -11.21 17.93
CA ASN A 164 -0.62 -11.51 16.58
C ASN A 164 -2.08 -11.95 16.58
N GLY A 165 -2.93 -11.23 15.85
CA GLY A 165 -4.37 -11.48 15.80
C GLY A 165 -5.09 -10.62 14.78
N THR A 166 -6.40 -10.78 14.68
CA THR A 166 -7.28 -9.87 13.97
C THR A 166 -7.40 -8.54 14.73
N LEU A 167 -7.83 -7.48 14.06
CA LEU A 167 -8.06 -6.18 14.71
C LEU A 167 -9.05 -6.31 15.89
N GLY A 168 -10.10 -7.15 15.75
CA GLY A 168 -11.08 -7.42 16.82
C GLY A 168 -10.42 -8.05 18.04
N GLU A 169 -9.66 -9.14 17.85
CA GLU A 169 -8.91 -9.82 18.92
C GLU A 169 -7.94 -8.86 19.62
N LEU A 170 -7.26 -7.99 18.88
CA LEU A 170 -6.34 -7.01 19.45
C LEU A 170 -7.07 -5.94 20.29
N LYS A 171 -8.25 -5.50 19.85
CA LYS A 171 -9.06 -4.53 20.62
C LYS A 171 -9.58 -5.12 21.93
N GLU A 172 -9.85 -6.41 22.00
CA GLU A 172 -10.29 -7.10 23.21
C GLU A 172 -9.18 -7.20 24.29
N LEU A 173 -7.92 -7.04 23.93
CA LEU A 173 -6.80 -7.01 24.89
C LEU A 173 -6.82 -5.75 25.78
N LEU A 174 -7.53 -4.72 25.38
CA LEU A 174 -7.67 -3.49 26.15
C LEU A 174 -9.02 -3.48 26.90
N PRO A 175 -9.06 -2.96 28.14
CA PRO A 175 -10.34 -2.73 28.80
C PRO A 175 -11.21 -1.82 27.91
N PRO A 176 -12.55 -2.01 27.92
CA PRO A 176 -13.44 -1.17 27.13
C PRO A 176 -13.17 0.30 27.48
N ALA A 177 -12.78 1.07 26.46
CA ALA A 177 -12.60 2.51 26.62
C ALA A 177 -13.93 3.09 27.09
N ASN A 178 -13.91 3.92 28.13
CA ASN A 178 -15.06 4.77 28.44
C ASN A 178 -15.34 5.62 27.21
N VAL A 179 -16.45 5.33 26.52
CA VAL A 179 -16.83 6.03 25.29
C VAL A 179 -17.35 7.40 25.70
N GLU A 180 -16.47 8.36 25.89
CA GLU A 180 -16.84 9.74 25.73
C GLU A 180 -17.14 9.95 24.24
N TYR A 181 -18.39 10.25 23.91
CA TYR A 181 -18.78 10.68 22.57
C TYR A 181 -18.17 12.07 22.28
N ILE A 182 -16.86 12.10 22.01
CA ILE A 182 -16.24 13.25 21.39
C ILE A 182 -16.71 13.19 19.94
N LYS A 183 -17.60 14.13 19.55
CA LYS A 183 -17.87 14.39 18.14
C LYS A 183 -16.51 14.64 17.48
N LYS A 184 -15.98 13.65 16.78
CA LYS A 184 -14.70 13.77 16.09
C LYS A 184 -14.85 14.89 15.06
N GLN A 185 -14.26 16.04 15.33
CA GLN A 185 -14.22 17.10 14.32
C GLN A 185 -13.41 16.55 13.14
N PRO A 186 -13.81 16.87 11.90
CA PRO A 186 -13.09 16.45 10.73
C PRO A 186 -11.61 16.82 10.87
N THR A 187 -10.74 15.86 10.62
CA THR A 187 -9.31 16.13 10.62
C THR A 187 -8.92 16.98 9.41
N LEU A 188 -7.76 17.63 9.47
CA LEU A 188 -7.23 18.37 8.31
C LEU A 188 -7.08 17.45 7.08
N GLU A 189 -6.79 16.19 7.29
CA GLU A 189 -6.71 15.14 6.25
C GLU A 189 -8.08 14.90 5.61
N ASP A 190 -9.15 14.76 6.41
CA ASP A 190 -10.52 14.61 5.92
C ASP A 190 -10.94 15.81 5.05
N ILE A 191 -10.58 17.03 5.49
CA ILE A 191 -10.85 18.27 4.75
C ILE A 191 -10.10 18.29 3.42
N PHE A 192 -8.80 17.95 3.44
CA PHE A 192 -7.97 17.89 2.23
C PHE A 192 -8.55 16.91 1.21
N LEU A 193 -8.89 15.69 1.62
CA LEU A 193 -9.47 14.68 0.75
C LEU A 193 -10.83 15.11 0.15
N ALA A 194 -11.67 15.76 0.95
CA ALA A 194 -12.95 16.30 0.48
C ALA A 194 -12.75 17.39 -0.59
N LEU A 195 -11.81 18.30 -0.38
CA LEU A 195 -11.49 19.38 -1.33
C LEU A 195 -10.92 18.84 -2.65
N VAL A 196 -10.00 17.87 -2.58
CA VAL A 196 -9.42 17.26 -3.80
C VAL A 196 -10.47 16.50 -4.60
N ARG A 197 -11.38 15.77 -3.94
CA ARG A 197 -12.50 15.08 -4.61
C ARG A 197 -13.45 16.07 -5.31
N ASN A 198 -13.79 17.18 -4.65
CA ASN A 198 -14.67 18.20 -5.22
C ASN A 198 -14.01 18.89 -6.41
N ALA A 199 -12.72 19.19 -6.35
CA ALA A 199 -11.97 19.78 -7.46
C ALA A 199 -11.95 18.86 -8.71
N LYS A 200 -11.80 17.54 -8.53
CA LYS A 200 -11.86 16.56 -9.64
C LYS A 200 -13.26 16.49 -10.29
N ASN A 201 -14.31 16.74 -9.51
CA ASN A 201 -15.70 16.73 -10.00
C ASN A 201 -16.18 18.09 -10.56
N GLY A 202 -15.29 19.07 -10.72
CA GLY A 202 -15.61 20.38 -11.29
C GLY A 202 -16.42 21.32 -10.37
N ALA A 203 -16.58 20.95 -9.09
CA ALA A 203 -17.28 21.78 -8.10
C ALA A 203 -16.28 22.71 -7.39
N SER A 204 -16.46 24.03 -7.53
CA SER A 204 -15.70 25.00 -6.74
C SER A 204 -16.09 24.90 -5.26
N PRO A 205 -15.14 24.88 -4.32
CA PRO A 205 -15.46 24.84 -2.90
C PRO A 205 -16.09 26.16 -2.48
N THR A 206 -17.36 26.14 -2.09
CA THR A 206 -18.03 27.31 -1.49
C THR A 206 -17.72 27.25 0.01
N ILE A 207 -16.84 28.13 0.48
CA ILE A 207 -16.63 28.34 1.91
C ILE A 207 -17.77 29.27 2.40
N THR A 208 -18.78 28.66 3.02
CA THR A 208 -19.79 29.43 3.75
C THR A 208 -19.18 29.85 5.09
N THR A 209 -18.69 31.06 5.16
CA THR A 209 -18.25 31.65 6.43
C THR A 209 -19.48 31.94 7.26
N THR A 210 -19.85 31.06 8.18
CA THR A 210 -20.84 31.37 9.22
C THR A 210 -20.18 32.32 10.20
N SER A 211 -20.51 33.60 10.14
CA SER A 211 -20.10 34.58 11.13
C SER A 211 -20.75 34.22 12.48
N VAL A 212 -19.92 33.78 13.41
CA VAL A 212 -20.32 33.64 14.81
C VAL A 212 -20.45 35.05 15.37
N GLN A 213 -21.68 35.48 15.65
CA GLN A 213 -21.93 36.69 16.44
C GLN A 213 -21.49 36.40 17.89
N PRO A 214 -20.80 37.33 18.54
CA PRO A 214 -20.52 37.21 19.96
C PRO A 214 -21.83 37.29 20.75
N SER A 215 -22.08 36.29 21.56
CA SER A 215 -23.19 36.30 22.51
C SER A 215 -22.92 37.32 23.59
N ASP A 216 -23.83 38.31 23.70
CA ASP A 216 -23.90 39.24 24.84
C ASP A 216 -23.95 38.52 26.17
N GLU A 217 -22.99 38.77 27.04
CA GLU A 217 -23.08 38.46 28.44
C GLU A 217 -24.06 39.38 29.14
N PRO A 218 -25.03 38.90 29.94
CA PRO A 218 -25.80 39.75 30.84
C PRO A 218 -25.00 40.03 32.12
N ARG A 219 -25.07 41.27 32.52
CA ARG A 219 -24.53 41.84 33.77
C ARG A 219 -25.10 41.15 35.02
#